data_b212e5d7cb0845feea05d0530aa91d2b
#
_entry.id   b212e5d7cb0845feea05d0530aa91d2b
#
_cell.length_a   1.000
_cell.length_b   1.000
_cell.length_c   1.000
_cell.angle_alpha   90.00
_cell.angle_beta   90.00
_cell.angle_gamma   90.00
#
_symmetry.space_group_name_H-M   'P 1'
#
loop_
_entity.id
_entity.type
_entity.pdbx_description
1 polymer ?
#
loop_
_entity_poly.entity_id
_entity_poly.type
_entity_poly.pdbx_seq_one_letter_code
_entity_poly.pdbx_strand_id
1 'polypeptide(L)'
;MLQGIIDIGSNTIRMAVYLIEGNHFEQLMKRKATVGLASYVKEGVMQPEGIERAVETLLEYKRFLHCFKINRVAAFTTAALRNAKNSREAVEAIEERTGIKIQVISGDEEATFDFIGATHNLQNDSGLLIDIGGGSTEIVTYRDRQIQYKTSLPIGSLSFASKYVKDVLPTMQECMEMHGEAEATIAAASDFISISEAEIVGIGGTFKGACALNNELFNLPAANRRLETKNIRSIIGNFVSDLGMTQEMSITLMRSVPERLNTIIPGLIIASVLSRRFQSHWITYSDSGVREGYIYDQIMGK
;
A
#
# COMPACT_ATOMS: atom_id res chain seq x y z
N MET A 1 -16.95 4.28 -21.38
CA MET A 1 -16.76 2.81 -21.48
C MET A 1 -16.51 2.23 -20.11
N LEU A 2 -16.93 0.96 -19.87
CA LEU A 2 -16.60 0.29 -18.59
C LEU A 2 -15.23 -0.36 -18.67
N GLN A 3 -14.42 -0.13 -17.66
CA GLN A 3 -13.06 -0.67 -17.50
C GLN A 3 -12.91 -1.32 -16.12
N GLY A 4 -12.54 -2.60 -16.10
CA GLY A 4 -12.12 -3.31 -14.88
C GLY A 4 -10.61 -3.14 -14.67
N ILE A 5 -10.20 -2.86 -13.45
CA ILE A 5 -8.80 -2.83 -13.04
C ILE A 5 -8.63 -3.81 -11.87
N ILE A 6 -7.65 -4.70 -11.97
CA ILE A 6 -7.28 -5.63 -10.92
C ILE A 6 -5.85 -5.32 -10.48
N ASP A 7 -5.69 -4.97 -9.23
CA ASP A 7 -4.42 -4.68 -8.56
C ASP A 7 -4.09 -5.85 -7.62
N ILE A 8 -3.04 -6.61 -7.95
CA ILE A 8 -2.59 -7.79 -7.20
C ILE A 8 -1.44 -7.35 -6.29
N GLY A 9 -1.80 -6.82 -5.13
CA GLY A 9 -0.83 -6.33 -4.14
C GLY A 9 -0.37 -7.40 -3.16
N SER A 10 0.63 -7.05 -2.34
CA SER A 10 1.25 -7.95 -1.36
C SER A 10 0.31 -8.40 -0.24
N ASN A 11 -0.58 -7.53 0.22
CA ASN A 11 -1.55 -7.85 1.27
C ASN A 11 -2.96 -8.08 0.72
N THR A 12 -3.37 -7.30 -0.28
CA THR A 12 -4.73 -7.32 -0.81
C THR A 12 -4.75 -7.42 -2.32
N ILE A 13 -5.66 -8.22 -2.86
CA ILE A 13 -6.04 -8.17 -4.27
C ILE A 13 -7.29 -7.30 -4.37
N ARG A 14 -7.22 -6.28 -5.20
CA ARG A 14 -8.30 -5.29 -5.37
C ARG A 14 -8.82 -5.34 -6.79
N MET A 15 -10.13 -5.24 -6.94
CA MET A 15 -10.79 -5.02 -8.22
C MET A 15 -11.61 -3.74 -8.13
N ALA A 16 -11.50 -2.88 -9.11
CA ALA A 16 -12.36 -1.72 -9.26
C ALA A 16 -12.91 -1.65 -10.69
N VAL A 17 -14.12 -1.11 -10.82
CA VAL A 17 -14.75 -0.84 -12.10
C VAL A 17 -14.90 0.65 -12.26
N TYR A 18 -14.45 1.15 -13.37
CA TYR A 18 -14.49 2.57 -13.73
C TYR A 18 -15.36 2.80 -14.98
N LEU A 19 -16.12 3.87 -14.96
CA LEU A 19 -16.73 4.45 -16.15
C LEU A 19 -15.78 5.51 -16.70
N ILE A 20 -15.30 5.31 -17.92
CA ILE A 20 -14.38 6.24 -18.60
C ILE A 20 -15.15 6.95 -19.71
N GLU A 21 -15.18 8.29 -19.65
CA GLU A 21 -15.86 9.17 -20.60
C GLU A 21 -14.93 10.31 -21.02
N GLY A 22 -14.42 10.22 -22.25
CA GLY A 22 -13.44 11.18 -22.77
C GLY A 22 -12.20 11.25 -21.88
N ASN A 23 -11.96 12.41 -21.28
CA ASN A 23 -10.83 12.70 -20.40
C ASN A 23 -11.10 12.54 -18.90
N HIS A 24 -12.23 11.96 -18.55
CA HIS A 24 -12.67 11.78 -17.17
C HIS A 24 -13.01 10.32 -16.89
N PHE A 25 -12.84 9.89 -15.65
CA PHE A 25 -13.34 8.61 -15.19
C PHE A 25 -14.00 8.74 -13.80
N GLU A 26 -14.93 7.84 -13.55
CA GLU A 26 -15.62 7.69 -12.27
C GLU A 26 -15.45 6.25 -11.79
N GLN A 27 -15.08 6.07 -10.52
CA GLN A 27 -15.06 4.76 -9.89
C GLN A 27 -16.47 4.35 -9.47
N LEU A 28 -17.07 3.41 -10.21
CA LEU A 28 -18.44 2.93 -9.92
C LEU A 28 -18.47 1.97 -8.73
N MET A 29 -17.46 1.11 -8.62
CA MET A 29 -17.38 0.15 -7.51
C MET A 29 -15.95 -0.32 -7.27
N LYS A 30 -15.73 -0.86 -6.07
CA LYS A 30 -14.49 -1.55 -5.70
C LYS A 30 -14.79 -2.76 -4.83
N ARG A 31 -13.97 -3.79 -5.00
CA ARG A 31 -13.90 -4.96 -4.13
C ARG A 31 -12.46 -5.17 -3.70
N LYS A 32 -12.27 -5.77 -2.53
CA LYS A 32 -10.95 -6.19 -2.06
C LYS A 32 -11.06 -7.54 -1.36
N ALA A 33 -10.02 -8.33 -1.51
CA ALA A 33 -9.80 -9.56 -0.77
C ALA A 33 -8.45 -9.45 -0.05
N THR A 34 -8.42 -9.68 1.25
CA THR A 34 -7.18 -9.74 2.02
C THR A 34 -6.61 -11.14 1.84
N VAL A 35 -5.61 -11.28 0.99
CA VAL A 35 -4.98 -12.56 0.64
C VAL A 35 -3.66 -12.76 1.36
N GLY A 36 -2.91 -11.68 1.61
CA GLY A 36 -1.63 -11.74 2.29
C GLY A 36 -0.52 -12.41 1.47
N LEU A 37 -0.45 -12.16 0.16
CA LEU A 37 0.49 -12.83 -0.74
C LEU A 37 1.94 -12.78 -0.27
N ALA A 38 2.38 -11.68 0.35
CA ALA A 38 3.75 -11.57 0.85
C ALA A 38 4.07 -12.60 1.94
N SER A 39 3.10 -13.08 2.72
CA SER A 39 3.32 -14.12 3.73
C SER A 39 3.55 -15.52 3.14
N TYR A 40 3.20 -15.71 1.88
CA TYR A 40 3.47 -16.94 1.13
C TYR A 40 4.81 -16.91 0.39
N VAL A 41 5.60 -15.85 0.50
CA VAL A 41 6.96 -15.80 -0.03
C VAL A 41 7.92 -16.32 1.02
N LYS A 42 8.48 -17.52 0.80
CA LYS A 42 9.48 -18.15 1.68
C LYS A 42 10.82 -18.22 0.96
N GLU A 43 11.87 -17.76 1.61
CA GLU A 43 13.22 -17.67 1.04
C GLU A 43 13.28 -16.95 -0.34
N GLY A 44 12.36 -16.01 -0.53
CA GLY A 44 12.21 -15.27 -1.78
C GLY A 44 11.43 -16.03 -2.88
N VAL A 45 10.81 -17.18 -2.59
CA VAL A 45 10.05 -17.98 -3.55
C VAL A 45 8.57 -17.95 -3.19
N MET A 46 7.71 -17.55 -4.15
CA MET A 46 6.26 -17.62 -4.00
C MET A 46 5.83 -19.08 -3.92
N GLN A 47 5.15 -19.44 -2.82
CA GLN A 47 4.71 -20.81 -2.57
C GLN A 47 3.44 -21.16 -3.37
N PRO A 48 3.20 -22.45 -3.67
CA PRO A 48 2.00 -22.89 -4.41
C PRO A 48 0.69 -22.45 -3.77
N GLU A 49 0.62 -22.41 -2.44
CA GLU A 49 -0.55 -21.97 -1.70
C GLU A 49 -0.89 -20.49 -1.97
N GLY A 50 0.14 -19.64 -2.11
CA GLY A 50 -0.04 -18.23 -2.48
C GLY A 50 -0.58 -18.07 -3.90
N ILE A 51 -0.07 -18.88 -4.84
CA ILE A 51 -0.58 -18.94 -6.22
C ILE A 51 -2.05 -19.39 -6.22
N GLU A 52 -2.39 -20.43 -5.46
CA GLU A 52 -3.76 -20.93 -5.35
C GLU A 52 -4.72 -19.84 -4.85
N ARG A 53 -4.36 -19.14 -3.78
CA ARG A 53 -5.15 -18.04 -3.21
C ARG A 53 -5.36 -16.89 -4.20
N ALA A 54 -4.32 -16.57 -4.98
CA ALA A 54 -4.45 -15.56 -6.05
C ALA A 54 -5.43 -16.04 -7.13
N VAL A 55 -5.30 -17.28 -7.60
CA VAL A 55 -6.18 -17.86 -8.62
C VAL A 55 -7.65 -17.88 -8.17
N GLU A 56 -7.94 -18.36 -6.96
CA GLU A 56 -9.30 -18.38 -6.40
C GLU A 56 -9.93 -16.98 -6.42
N THR A 57 -9.18 -15.97 -5.94
CA THR A 57 -9.64 -14.58 -5.89
C THR A 57 -9.88 -14.00 -7.29
N LEU A 58 -8.96 -14.24 -8.21
CA LEU A 58 -9.07 -13.74 -9.58
C LEU A 58 -10.22 -14.40 -10.35
N LEU A 59 -10.49 -15.69 -10.13
CA LEU A 59 -11.64 -16.38 -10.71
C LEU A 59 -12.95 -15.83 -10.17
N GLU A 60 -13.04 -15.48 -8.87
CA GLU A 60 -14.20 -14.79 -8.31
C GLU A 60 -14.43 -13.44 -9.00
N TYR A 61 -13.36 -12.64 -9.14
CA TYR A 61 -13.45 -11.34 -9.81
C TYR A 61 -13.80 -11.46 -11.30
N LYS A 62 -13.24 -12.45 -11.99
CA LYS A 62 -13.58 -12.73 -13.38
C LYS A 62 -15.07 -13.08 -13.55
N ARG A 63 -15.63 -13.95 -12.67
CA ARG A 63 -17.06 -14.26 -12.69
C ARG A 63 -17.92 -13.01 -12.49
N PHE A 64 -17.55 -12.17 -11.53
CA PHE A 64 -18.25 -10.91 -11.30
C PHE A 64 -18.22 -10.01 -12.53
N LEU A 65 -17.05 -9.74 -13.10
CA LEU A 65 -16.91 -8.90 -14.29
C LEU A 65 -17.71 -9.44 -15.47
N HIS A 66 -17.72 -10.75 -15.66
CA HIS A 66 -18.50 -11.42 -16.70
C HIS A 66 -20.01 -11.23 -16.53
N CYS A 67 -20.54 -11.37 -15.28
CA CYS A 67 -21.96 -11.13 -14.99
C CYS A 67 -22.42 -9.72 -15.38
N PHE A 68 -21.56 -8.73 -15.24
CA PHE A 68 -21.83 -7.35 -15.60
C PHE A 68 -21.40 -6.99 -17.04
N LYS A 69 -21.00 -7.99 -17.85
CA LYS A 69 -20.53 -7.82 -19.24
C LYS A 69 -19.37 -6.83 -19.38
N ILE A 70 -18.48 -6.78 -18.36
CA ILE A 70 -17.28 -5.95 -18.38
C ILE A 70 -16.16 -6.77 -19.00
N ASN A 71 -15.90 -6.51 -20.29
CA ASN A 71 -14.95 -7.30 -21.10
C ASN A 71 -13.55 -6.63 -21.15
N ARG A 72 -13.45 -5.34 -20.82
CA ARG A 72 -12.18 -4.63 -20.76
C ARG A 72 -11.64 -4.73 -19.35
N VAL A 73 -10.59 -5.53 -19.18
CA VAL A 73 -9.96 -5.78 -17.90
C VAL A 73 -8.46 -5.62 -18.06
N ALA A 74 -7.85 -4.78 -17.23
CA ALA A 74 -6.41 -4.74 -17.05
C ALA A 74 -6.08 -5.25 -15.65
N ALA A 75 -5.03 -6.07 -15.54
CA ALA A 75 -4.54 -6.58 -14.28
C ALA A 75 -3.04 -6.34 -14.20
N PHE A 76 -2.58 -5.90 -13.05
CA PHE A 76 -1.16 -5.76 -12.75
C PHE A 76 -0.83 -6.29 -11.36
N THR A 77 0.45 -6.61 -11.17
CA THR A 77 0.96 -7.06 -9.87
C THR A 77 2.17 -6.25 -9.46
N THR A 78 2.36 -6.14 -8.14
CA THR A 78 3.39 -5.34 -7.50
C THR A 78 4.35 -6.23 -6.67
N ALA A 79 4.90 -5.73 -5.57
CA ALA A 79 6.03 -6.26 -4.83
C ALA A 79 6.00 -7.77 -4.55
N ALA A 80 4.88 -8.38 -4.14
CA ALA A 80 4.88 -9.77 -3.70
C ALA A 80 5.21 -10.77 -4.82
N LEU A 81 4.65 -10.58 -6.01
CA LEU A 81 4.99 -11.39 -7.18
C LEU A 81 6.20 -10.84 -7.91
N ARG A 82 6.33 -9.51 -8.03
CA ARG A 82 7.48 -8.86 -8.68
C ARG A 82 8.82 -9.30 -8.10
N ASN A 83 8.93 -9.32 -6.76
CA ASN A 83 10.19 -9.56 -6.06
C ASN A 83 10.45 -11.05 -5.80
N ALA A 84 9.53 -11.95 -6.14
CA ALA A 84 9.73 -13.38 -5.99
C ALA A 84 10.77 -13.90 -7.01
N LYS A 85 11.66 -14.80 -6.58
CA LYS A 85 12.65 -15.45 -7.44
C LYS A 85 12.02 -16.23 -8.60
N ASN A 86 10.81 -16.77 -8.37
CA ASN A 86 9.98 -17.48 -9.34
C ASN A 86 8.81 -16.61 -9.85
N SER A 87 9.02 -15.29 -9.94
CA SER A 87 7.98 -14.33 -10.35
C SER A 87 7.30 -14.75 -11.66
N ARG A 88 8.10 -15.06 -12.67
CA ARG A 88 7.59 -15.42 -13.99
C ARG A 88 6.73 -16.67 -13.95
N GLU A 89 7.22 -17.75 -13.35
CA GLU A 89 6.52 -19.02 -13.24
C GLU A 89 5.20 -18.88 -12.44
N ALA A 90 5.24 -18.10 -11.35
CA ALA A 90 4.06 -17.83 -10.55
C ALA A 90 3.00 -17.04 -11.32
N VAL A 91 3.40 -16.03 -12.08
CA VAL A 91 2.49 -15.22 -12.89
C VAL A 91 1.92 -16.06 -14.04
N GLU A 92 2.76 -16.80 -14.78
CA GLU A 92 2.33 -17.70 -15.86
C GLU A 92 1.29 -18.72 -15.35
N ALA A 93 1.54 -19.35 -14.19
CA ALA A 93 0.62 -20.31 -13.59
C ALA A 93 -0.75 -19.67 -13.22
N ILE A 94 -0.74 -18.43 -12.74
CA ILE A 94 -1.98 -17.68 -12.44
C ILE A 94 -2.70 -17.33 -13.74
N GLU A 95 -1.99 -16.85 -14.76
CA GLU A 95 -2.56 -16.50 -16.06
C GLU A 95 -3.20 -17.69 -16.76
N GLU A 96 -2.53 -18.83 -16.81
CA GLU A 96 -3.03 -20.08 -17.43
C GLU A 96 -4.33 -20.53 -16.79
N ARG A 97 -4.43 -20.48 -15.47
CA ARG A 97 -5.60 -20.94 -14.72
C ARG A 97 -6.77 -19.96 -14.73
N THR A 98 -6.49 -18.67 -14.82
CA THR A 98 -7.52 -17.63 -14.77
C THR A 98 -7.89 -17.09 -16.15
N GLY A 99 -6.97 -17.17 -17.12
CA GLY A 99 -7.11 -16.52 -18.43
C GLY A 99 -7.06 -14.98 -18.34
N ILE A 100 -6.58 -14.43 -17.23
CA ILE A 100 -6.37 -12.98 -17.05
C ILE A 100 -4.89 -12.70 -17.29
N LYS A 101 -4.57 -11.80 -18.23
CA LYS A 101 -3.20 -11.36 -18.45
C LYS A 101 -2.80 -10.37 -17.35
N ILE A 102 -1.59 -10.56 -16.79
CA ILE A 102 -1.09 -9.83 -15.64
C ILE A 102 0.22 -9.12 -16.02
N GLN A 103 0.21 -7.80 -15.95
CA GLN A 103 1.43 -7.01 -16.09
C GLN A 103 2.18 -6.98 -14.76
N VAL A 104 3.44 -7.39 -14.76
CA VAL A 104 4.32 -7.19 -13.60
C VAL A 104 4.92 -5.79 -13.72
N ILE A 105 4.47 -4.87 -12.87
CA ILE A 105 4.99 -3.50 -12.88
C ILE A 105 6.23 -3.40 -11.99
N SER A 106 7.23 -2.65 -12.45
CA SER A 106 8.42 -2.32 -11.67
C SER A 106 8.10 -1.39 -10.50
N GLY A 107 8.98 -1.29 -9.52
CA GLY A 107 8.83 -0.32 -8.43
C GLY A 107 8.84 1.13 -8.92
N ASP A 108 9.57 1.40 -9.99
CA ASP A 108 9.62 2.68 -10.67
C ASP A 108 8.30 3.05 -11.35
N GLU A 109 7.66 2.07 -12.00
CA GLU A 109 6.32 2.26 -12.60
C GLU A 109 5.27 2.44 -11.50
N GLU A 110 5.32 1.63 -10.43
CA GLU A 110 4.43 1.74 -9.28
C GLU A 110 4.49 3.16 -8.68
N ALA A 111 5.70 3.66 -8.38
CA ALA A 111 5.92 5.01 -7.88
C ALA A 111 5.44 6.10 -8.86
N THR A 112 5.60 5.88 -10.16
CA THR A 112 5.10 6.81 -11.18
C THR A 112 3.58 6.84 -11.23
N PHE A 113 2.92 5.68 -11.18
CA PHE A 113 1.45 5.62 -11.15
C PHE A 113 0.89 6.21 -9.86
N ASP A 114 1.53 5.97 -8.71
CA ASP A 114 1.15 6.63 -7.47
C ASP A 114 1.22 8.15 -7.57
N PHE A 115 2.29 8.67 -8.15
CA PHE A 115 2.45 10.09 -8.38
C PHE A 115 1.35 10.64 -9.30
N ILE A 116 1.12 10.03 -10.47
CA ILE A 116 0.08 10.46 -11.41
C ILE A 116 -1.30 10.42 -10.74
N GLY A 117 -1.63 9.30 -10.07
CA GLY A 117 -2.92 9.13 -9.42
C GLY A 117 -3.17 10.12 -8.30
N ALA A 118 -2.20 10.32 -7.42
CA ALA A 118 -2.34 11.20 -6.27
C ALA A 118 -2.32 12.68 -6.66
N THR A 119 -1.42 13.09 -7.58
CA THR A 119 -1.22 14.50 -7.90
C THR A 119 -2.24 15.07 -8.87
N HIS A 120 -3.00 14.21 -9.57
CA HIS A 120 -4.05 14.70 -10.48
C HIS A 120 -5.05 15.64 -9.81
N ASN A 121 -5.39 15.38 -8.55
CA ASN A 121 -6.34 16.16 -7.76
C ASN A 121 -5.68 17.04 -6.68
N LEU A 122 -4.35 17.05 -6.57
CA LEU A 122 -3.64 17.88 -5.60
C LEU A 122 -3.46 19.30 -6.13
N GLN A 123 -3.58 20.28 -5.21
CA GLN A 123 -3.34 21.69 -5.50
C GLN A 123 -1.84 22.06 -5.43
N ASN A 124 -1.03 21.24 -4.77
CA ASN A 124 0.39 21.51 -4.56
C ASN A 124 1.21 21.04 -5.77
N ASP A 125 1.98 21.94 -6.35
CA ASP A 125 2.84 21.64 -7.48
C ASP A 125 4.16 20.96 -7.06
N SER A 126 4.49 20.96 -5.77
CA SER A 126 5.72 20.36 -5.23
C SER A 126 5.43 19.64 -3.92
N GLY A 127 6.17 18.56 -3.61
CA GLY A 127 5.98 17.82 -2.37
C GLY A 127 6.66 16.45 -2.33
N LEU A 128 6.31 15.71 -1.29
CA LEU A 128 6.75 14.35 -1.00
C LEU A 128 5.54 13.42 -0.92
N LEU A 129 5.58 12.36 -1.70
CA LEU A 129 4.56 11.32 -1.74
C LEU A 129 5.18 10.00 -1.26
N ILE A 130 4.45 9.27 -0.42
CA ILE A 130 4.87 7.97 0.11
C ILE A 130 3.68 7.01 0.05
N ASP A 131 3.88 5.82 -0.54
CA ASP A 131 3.00 4.66 -0.36
C ASP A 131 3.72 3.58 0.46
N ILE A 132 3.15 3.23 1.62
CA ILE A 132 3.63 2.10 2.41
C ILE A 132 2.72 0.91 2.13
N GLY A 133 3.15 0.10 1.17
CA GLY A 133 2.49 -1.13 0.77
C GLY A 133 2.68 -2.29 1.76
N GLY A 134 2.28 -3.49 1.33
CA GLY A 134 2.50 -4.71 2.13
C GLY A 134 3.93 -5.23 2.03
N GLY A 135 4.57 -5.11 0.87
CA GLY A 135 5.90 -5.68 0.59
C GLY A 135 6.95 -4.67 0.15
N SER A 136 6.54 -3.45 -0.16
CA SER A 136 7.44 -2.35 -0.55
C SER A 136 6.94 -1.02 -0.02
N THR A 137 7.79 0.00 -0.14
CA THR A 137 7.48 1.39 0.17
C THR A 137 8.01 2.27 -0.96
N GLU A 138 7.11 2.92 -1.66
CA GLU A 138 7.41 3.85 -2.74
C GLU A 138 7.55 5.26 -2.18
N ILE A 139 8.57 5.99 -2.64
CA ILE A 139 8.85 7.38 -2.25
C ILE A 139 9.06 8.19 -3.52
N VAL A 140 8.33 9.29 -3.65
CA VAL A 140 8.44 10.20 -4.79
C VAL A 140 8.55 11.63 -4.30
N THR A 141 9.58 12.33 -4.74
CA THR A 141 9.66 13.79 -4.62
C THR A 141 9.34 14.43 -5.97
N TYR A 142 8.59 15.49 -5.95
CA TYR A 142 8.19 16.18 -7.15
C TYR A 142 8.25 17.70 -6.96
N ARG A 143 8.54 18.41 -8.05
CA ARG A 143 8.55 19.87 -8.14
C ARG A 143 7.99 20.29 -9.49
N ASP A 144 7.17 21.33 -9.49
CA ASP A 144 6.49 21.83 -10.69
C ASP A 144 5.73 20.72 -11.45
N ARG A 145 5.07 19.84 -10.67
CA ARG A 145 4.36 18.64 -11.14
C ARG A 145 5.23 17.66 -11.94
N GLN A 146 6.53 17.65 -11.72
CA GLN A 146 7.47 16.73 -12.32
C GLN A 146 8.20 15.93 -11.26
N ILE A 147 8.31 14.62 -11.45
CA ILE A 147 9.09 13.75 -10.59
C ILE A 147 10.55 14.20 -10.63
N GLN A 148 11.10 14.51 -9.46
CA GLN A 148 12.52 14.83 -9.28
C GLN A 148 13.30 13.57 -8.92
N TYR A 149 12.72 12.78 -8.03
CA TYR A 149 13.30 11.52 -7.57
C TYR A 149 12.19 10.54 -7.19
N LYS A 150 12.42 9.26 -7.48
CA LYS A 150 11.53 8.17 -7.06
C LYS A 150 12.33 6.92 -6.71
N THR A 151 11.84 6.14 -5.78
CA THR A 151 12.41 4.83 -5.42
C THR A 151 11.35 3.93 -4.83
N SER A 152 11.62 2.61 -4.89
CA SER A 152 10.85 1.59 -4.19
C SER A 152 11.79 0.84 -3.24
N LEU A 153 11.52 0.95 -1.94
CA LEU A 153 12.27 0.27 -0.89
C LEU A 153 11.66 -1.11 -0.61
N PRO A 154 12.48 -2.16 -0.38
CA PRO A 154 11.99 -3.52 -0.15
C PRO A 154 11.51 -3.75 1.30
N ILE A 155 10.83 -2.76 1.88
CA ILE A 155 10.21 -2.81 3.21
C ILE A 155 8.74 -2.43 3.11
N GLY A 156 7.88 -3.18 3.79
CA GLY A 156 6.44 -2.96 3.78
C GLY A 156 5.77 -3.46 5.05
N SER A 157 4.52 -3.06 5.24
CA SER A 157 3.78 -3.35 6.48
C SER A 157 3.57 -4.85 6.73
N LEU A 158 3.33 -5.66 5.69
CA LEU A 158 3.13 -7.10 5.83
C LEU A 158 4.45 -7.86 5.89
N SER A 159 5.46 -7.45 5.11
CA SER A 159 6.79 -8.08 5.18
C SER A 159 7.41 -7.90 6.58
N PHE A 160 7.25 -6.73 7.19
CA PHE A 160 7.68 -6.50 8.57
C PHE A 160 6.85 -7.30 9.58
N ALA A 161 5.53 -7.32 9.43
CA ALA A 161 4.68 -8.15 10.28
C ALA A 161 5.12 -9.62 10.23
N SER A 162 5.29 -10.19 9.05
CA SER A 162 5.66 -11.60 8.85
C SER A 162 7.07 -11.93 9.37
N LYS A 163 8.00 -10.96 9.34
CA LYS A 163 9.39 -11.17 9.74
C LYS A 163 9.60 -11.03 11.24
N TYR A 164 8.92 -10.07 11.87
CA TYR A 164 9.24 -9.65 13.24
C TYR A 164 8.15 -9.95 14.26
N VAL A 165 6.87 -9.87 13.87
CA VAL A 165 5.74 -9.95 14.79
C VAL A 165 5.32 -11.40 14.98
N LYS A 166 5.44 -11.91 16.21
CA LYS A 166 5.09 -13.31 16.54
C LYS A 166 3.62 -13.50 16.89
N ASP A 167 2.98 -12.45 17.36
CA ASP A 167 1.56 -12.45 17.73
C ASP A 167 0.79 -11.43 16.83
N VAL A 168 -0.34 -10.93 17.28
CA VAL A 168 -1.12 -9.92 16.54
C VAL A 168 -0.49 -8.54 16.65
N LEU A 169 0.02 -8.18 17.83
CA LEU A 169 0.70 -6.91 18.09
C LEU A 169 2.17 -7.14 18.43
N PRO A 170 3.06 -6.23 18.01
CA PRO A 170 4.46 -6.35 18.33
C PRO A 170 4.77 -6.01 19.80
N THR A 171 5.77 -6.68 20.32
CA THR A 171 6.45 -6.32 21.56
C THR A 171 7.35 -5.09 21.35
N MET A 172 7.84 -4.50 22.45
CA MET A 172 8.80 -3.39 22.37
C MET A 172 10.08 -3.81 21.63
N GLN A 173 10.59 -5.02 21.89
CA GLN A 173 11.79 -5.54 21.22
C GLN A 173 11.59 -5.68 19.71
N GLU A 174 10.47 -6.25 19.28
CA GLU A 174 10.12 -6.39 17.87
C GLU A 174 9.97 -5.03 17.18
N CYS A 175 9.42 -4.03 17.87
CA CYS A 175 9.36 -2.65 17.37
C CYS A 175 10.75 -2.05 17.17
N MET A 176 11.69 -2.28 18.09
CA MET A 176 13.07 -1.80 17.95
C MET A 176 13.79 -2.43 16.78
N GLU A 177 13.60 -3.73 16.56
CA GLU A 177 14.18 -4.46 15.42
C GLU A 177 13.64 -3.93 14.09
N MET A 178 12.31 -3.77 13.96
CA MET A 178 11.67 -3.17 12.77
C MET A 178 12.16 -1.75 12.52
N HIS A 179 12.28 -0.95 13.57
CA HIS A 179 12.78 0.43 13.48
C HIS A 179 14.23 0.46 12.97
N GLY A 180 15.10 -0.40 13.48
CA GLY A 180 16.49 -0.49 13.04
C GLY A 180 16.63 -0.90 11.57
N GLU A 181 15.85 -1.89 11.12
CA GLU A 181 15.86 -2.28 9.70
C GLU A 181 15.30 -1.15 8.80
N ALA A 182 14.22 -0.48 9.22
CA ALA A 182 13.69 0.64 8.46
C ALA A 182 14.72 1.78 8.33
N GLU A 183 15.40 2.15 9.41
CA GLU A 183 16.48 3.15 9.38
C GLU A 183 17.62 2.75 8.44
N ALA A 184 18.10 1.51 8.55
CA ALA A 184 19.19 1.02 7.71
C ALA A 184 18.81 1.00 6.22
N THR A 185 17.60 0.54 5.89
CA THR A 185 17.12 0.47 4.51
C THR A 185 16.94 1.87 3.91
N ILE A 186 16.36 2.81 4.66
CA ILE A 186 16.15 4.19 4.21
C ILE A 186 17.49 4.92 4.09
N ALA A 187 18.43 4.69 5.00
CA ALA A 187 19.76 5.29 4.94
C ALA A 187 20.59 4.79 3.75
N ALA A 188 20.39 3.53 3.33
CA ALA A 188 21.06 2.98 2.16
C ALA A 188 20.57 3.59 0.83
N ALA A 189 19.36 4.15 0.81
CA ALA A 189 18.82 4.91 -0.32
C ALA A 189 19.36 6.35 -0.28
N SER A 190 20.64 6.53 -0.65
CA SER A 190 21.46 7.73 -0.43
C SER A 190 20.97 9.01 -1.08
N ASP A 191 20.14 8.92 -2.12
CA ASP A 191 19.77 10.06 -2.96
C ASP A 191 18.76 11.03 -2.31
N PHE A 192 18.19 10.66 -1.13
CA PHE A 192 17.27 11.50 -0.34
C PHE A 192 17.96 12.35 0.74
N ILE A 193 19.28 12.43 0.77
CA ILE A 193 20.03 12.95 1.93
C ILE A 193 19.66 14.40 2.29
N SER A 194 19.26 15.21 1.31
CA SER A 194 19.03 16.66 1.47
C SER A 194 17.56 17.08 1.42
N ILE A 195 16.60 16.14 1.39
CA ILE A 195 15.18 16.46 1.24
C ILE A 195 14.55 16.65 2.62
N SER A 196 13.90 17.81 2.80
CA SER A 196 13.08 18.13 3.97
C SER A 196 11.74 18.66 3.46
N GLU A 197 10.65 17.96 3.82
CA GLU A 197 9.30 18.33 3.39
C GLU A 197 8.35 18.31 4.60
N ALA A 198 7.74 19.46 4.86
CA ALA A 198 6.87 19.64 6.04
C ALA A 198 5.64 18.71 6.03
N GLU A 199 5.18 18.30 4.85
CA GLU A 199 4.00 17.48 4.66
C GLU A 199 4.26 16.31 3.71
N ILE A 200 3.82 15.12 4.11
CA ILE A 200 3.81 13.90 3.30
C ILE A 200 2.40 13.71 2.75
N VAL A 201 2.28 13.46 1.46
CA VAL A 201 1.08 12.87 0.87
C VAL A 201 1.19 11.35 1.02
N GLY A 202 0.41 10.79 1.94
CA GLY A 202 0.41 9.37 2.22
C GLY A 202 -0.61 8.62 1.39
N ILE A 203 -0.19 7.57 0.68
CA ILE A 203 -1.05 6.72 -0.14
C ILE A 203 -1.23 5.36 0.52
N GLY A 204 -2.25 4.66 0.11
CA GLY A 204 -2.47 3.26 0.43
C GLY A 204 -3.09 3.02 1.79
N GLY A 205 -3.13 1.72 2.12
CA GLY A 205 -3.92 1.30 3.27
C GLY A 205 -3.26 1.55 4.61
N THR A 206 -1.95 1.70 4.67
CA THR A 206 -1.24 2.05 5.91
C THR A 206 -1.61 3.46 6.36
N PHE A 207 -1.53 4.46 5.48
CA PHE A 207 -1.90 5.83 5.84
C PHE A 207 -3.40 6.01 6.06
N LYS A 208 -4.25 5.27 5.31
CA LYS A 208 -5.68 5.20 5.60
C LYS A 208 -5.95 4.72 7.02
N GLY A 209 -5.30 3.64 7.42
CA GLY A 209 -5.42 3.08 8.77
C GLY A 209 -4.83 4.01 9.84
N ALA A 210 -3.71 4.67 9.55
CA ALA A 210 -3.10 5.67 10.43
C ALA A 210 -4.07 6.82 10.73
N CYS A 211 -4.73 7.36 9.71
CA CYS A 211 -5.76 8.39 9.89
C CYS A 211 -6.96 7.88 10.70
N ALA A 212 -7.43 6.65 10.43
CA ALA A 212 -8.55 6.08 11.17
C ALA A 212 -8.24 5.91 12.67
N LEU A 213 -7.05 5.36 13.00
CA LEU A 213 -6.60 5.25 14.39
C LEU A 213 -6.38 6.61 15.05
N ASN A 214 -5.78 7.56 14.34
CA ASN A 214 -5.61 8.92 14.83
C ASN A 214 -6.98 9.56 15.16
N ASN A 215 -7.96 9.37 14.30
CA ASN A 215 -9.29 9.95 14.50
C ASN A 215 -10.00 9.31 15.69
N GLU A 216 -9.94 7.99 15.86
CA GLU A 216 -10.53 7.29 17.00
C GLU A 216 -9.84 7.68 18.32
N LEU A 217 -8.50 7.66 18.38
CA LEU A 217 -7.75 7.92 19.62
C LEU A 217 -7.79 9.38 20.06
N PHE A 218 -7.92 10.32 19.12
CA PHE A 218 -7.92 11.75 19.42
C PHE A 218 -9.30 12.41 19.24
N ASN A 219 -10.38 11.60 19.12
CA ASN A 219 -11.76 12.06 18.97
C ASN A 219 -11.95 13.08 17.83
N LEU A 220 -11.33 12.81 16.67
CA LEU A 220 -11.44 13.65 15.49
C LEU A 220 -12.56 13.13 14.57
N PRO A 221 -13.09 13.99 13.67
CA PRO A 221 -14.10 13.57 12.71
C PRO A 221 -13.61 12.40 11.84
N ALA A 222 -14.44 11.40 11.57
CA ALA A 222 -14.10 10.24 10.74
C ALA A 222 -13.65 10.62 9.31
N ALA A 223 -14.10 11.77 8.81
CA ALA A 223 -13.70 12.31 7.51
C ALA A 223 -12.33 13.00 7.51
N ASN A 224 -11.70 13.20 8.69
CA ASN A 224 -10.38 13.81 8.75
C ASN A 224 -9.34 12.89 8.08
N ARG A 225 -8.59 13.47 7.13
CA ARG A 225 -7.55 12.79 6.35
C ARG A 225 -6.15 13.25 6.68
N ARG A 226 -6.00 14.07 7.72
CA ARG A 226 -4.72 14.66 8.10
C ARG A 226 -4.34 14.27 9.51
N LEU A 227 -3.08 13.89 9.73
CA LEU A 227 -2.55 13.59 11.04
C LEU A 227 -1.19 14.25 11.26
N GLU A 228 -0.92 14.65 12.49
CA GLU A 228 0.41 15.12 12.89
C GLU A 228 1.35 13.92 13.07
N THR A 229 2.57 14.03 12.53
CA THR A 229 3.55 12.94 12.62
C THR A 229 3.93 12.59 14.05
N LYS A 230 3.87 13.54 14.99
CA LYS A 230 4.08 13.29 16.43
C LYS A 230 3.06 12.28 17.01
N ASN A 231 1.83 12.25 16.47
CA ASN A 231 0.79 11.33 16.93
C ASN A 231 1.09 9.87 16.58
N ILE A 232 1.91 9.61 15.54
CA ILE A 232 2.30 8.25 15.15
C ILE A 232 2.97 7.53 16.32
N ARG A 233 3.85 8.19 17.06
CA ARG A 233 4.50 7.61 18.23
C ARG A 233 3.52 7.27 19.35
N SER A 234 2.55 8.16 19.58
CA SER A 234 1.49 7.91 20.56
C SER A 234 0.61 6.73 20.13
N ILE A 235 0.27 6.65 18.85
CA ILE A 235 -0.51 5.52 18.30
C ILE A 235 0.28 4.22 18.49
N ILE A 236 1.54 4.15 18.08
CA ILE A 236 2.39 2.96 18.27
C ILE A 236 2.42 2.57 19.74
N GLY A 237 2.70 3.53 20.65
CA GLY A 237 2.78 3.28 22.09
C GLY A 237 1.50 2.72 22.72
N ASN A 238 0.32 3.01 22.15
CA ASN A 238 -0.94 2.44 22.61
C ASN A 238 -1.14 0.96 22.24
N PHE A 239 -0.38 0.44 21.26
CA PHE A 239 -0.55 -0.91 20.73
C PHE A 239 0.72 -1.78 20.84
N VAL A 240 1.73 -1.32 21.55
CA VAL A 240 2.93 -2.10 21.86
C VAL A 240 2.80 -2.62 23.29
N SER A 241 2.86 -3.93 23.49
CA SER A 241 2.71 -4.54 24.81
C SER A 241 3.43 -5.87 24.90
N ASP A 242 4.28 -6.00 25.90
CA ASP A 242 4.93 -7.27 26.26
C ASP A 242 3.98 -8.21 27.03
N LEU A 243 2.81 -7.72 27.44
CA LEU A 243 1.78 -8.46 28.18
C LEU A 243 0.64 -8.96 27.26
N GLY A 244 0.75 -8.71 25.95
CA GLY A 244 -0.27 -9.07 24.96
C GLY A 244 -1.38 -8.01 24.79
N MET A 245 -2.38 -8.33 24.00
CA MET A 245 -3.47 -7.44 23.60
C MET A 245 -4.50 -7.30 24.72
N THR A 246 -4.83 -6.07 25.09
CA THR A 246 -5.93 -5.76 26.02
C THR A 246 -7.27 -5.69 25.27
N GLN A 247 -8.38 -5.74 26.02
CA GLN A 247 -9.72 -5.59 25.46
C GLN A 247 -9.92 -4.20 24.80
N GLU A 248 -9.36 -3.15 25.39
CA GLU A 248 -9.44 -1.79 24.86
C GLU A 248 -8.69 -1.66 23.54
N MET A 249 -7.46 -2.19 23.45
CA MET A 249 -6.70 -2.27 22.20
C MET A 249 -7.49 -3.01 21.13
N SER A 250 -8.08 -4.17 21.48
CA SER A 250 -8.88 -4.97 20.55
C SER A 250 -10.07 -4.19 19.99
N ILE A 251 -10.83 -3.49 20.86
CA ILE A 251 -12.00 -2.70 20.45
C ILE A 251 -11.56 -1.58 19.49
N THR A 252 -10.52 -0.83 19.85
CA THR A 252 -10.03 0.28 19.04
C THR A 252 -9.56 -0.18 17.67
N LEU A 253 -8.78 -1.27 17.60
CA LEU A 253 -8.30 -1.83 16.33
C LEU A 253 -9.45 -2.35 15.47
N MET A 254 -10.40 -3.10 16.06
CA MET A 254 -11.54 -3.63 15.32
C MET A 254 -12.46 -2.54 14.77
N ARG A 255 -12.60 -1.40 15.48
CA ARG A 255 -13.38 -0.26 14.99
C ARG A 255 -12.69 0.49 13.87
N SER A 256 -11.36 0.69 13.99
CA SER A 256 -10.61 1.58 13.11
C SER A 256 -9.97 0.87 11.92
N VAL A 257 -9.39 -0.33 12.15
CA VAL A 257 -8.52 -1.02 11.16
C VAL A 257 -8.70 -2.55 11.16
N PRO A 258 -9.95 -3.08 11.09
CA PRO A 258 -10.23 -4.52 11.25
C PRO A 258 -9.47 -5.40 10.23
N GLU A 259 -9.11 -4.86 9.08
CA GLU A 259 -8.42 -5.59 8.01
C GLU A 259 -6.89 -5.50 8.08
N ARG A 260 -6.35 -4.81 9.11
CA ARG A 260 -4.92 -4.53 9.26
C ARG A 260 -4.41 -4.75 10.67
N LEU A 261 -5.06 -5.60 11.45
CA LEU A 261 -4.76 -5.81 12.87
C LEU A 261 -3.27 -6.05 13.13
N ASN A 262 -2.65 -6.91 12.32
CA ASN A 262 -1.25 -7.29 12.46
C ASN A 262 -0.26 -6.46 11.59
N THR A 263 -0.76 -5.62 10.67
CA THR A 263 0.12 -4.88 9.73
C THR A 263 0.16 -3.39 9.99
N ILE A 264 -0.77 -2.86 10.80
CA ILE A 264 -0.86 -1.41 10.99
C ILE A 264 0.33 -0.86 11.77
N ILE A 265 0.72 -1.52 12.87
CA ILE A 265 1.85 -1.04 13.69
C ILE A 265 3.18 -1.17 12.95
N PRO A 266 3.52 -2.30 12.28
CA PRO A 266 4.67 -2.36 11.38
C PRO A 266 4.71 -1.24 10.33
N GLY A 267 3.58 -0.95 9.69
CA GLY A 267 3.48 0.15 8.73
C GLY A 267 3.69 1.53 9.36
N LEU A 268 3.18 1.76 10.56
CA LEU A 268 3.38 3.00 11.32
C LEU A 268 4.83 3.19 11.76
N ILE A 269 5.56 2.12 12.05
CA ILE A 269 7.00 2.20 12.35
C ILE A 269 7.76 2.71 11.12
N ILE A 270 7.49 2.18 9.93
CA ILE A 270 8.07 2.68 8.66
C ILE A 270 7.71 4.16 8.48
N ALA A 271 6.43 4.52 8.64
CA ALA A 271 5.96 5.90 8.53
C ALA A 271 6.66 6.86 9.52
N SER A 272 6.90 6.40 10.74
CA SER A 272 7.62 7.18 11.78
C SER A 272 9.06 7.47 11.38
N VAL A 273 9.77 6.47 10.85
CA VAL A 273 11.16 6.62 10.39
C VAL A 273 11.22 7.57 9.20
N LEU A 274 10.35 7.41 8.21
CA LEU A 274 10.28 8.30 7.04
C LEU A 274 9.93 9.73 7.44
N SER A 275 8.92 9.93 8.30
CA SER A 275 8.54 11.27 8.76
C SER A 275 9.69 12.00 9.45
N ARG A 276 10.49 11.28 10.25
CA ARG A 276 11.68 11.84 10.90
C ARG A 276 12.79 12.13 9.90
N ARG A 277 13.00 11.21 8.94
CA ARG A 277 14.02 11.36 7.90
C ARG A 277 13.80 12.59 7.04
N PHE A 278 12.53 12.86 6.68
CA PHE A 278 12.15 14.02 5.88
C PHE A 278 11.75 15.26 6.69
N GLN A 279 11.88 15.22 8.02
CA GLN A 279 11.49 16.27 8.96
C GLN A 279 10.04 16.74 8.79
N SER A 280 9.16 15.80 8.41
CA SER A 280 7.76 16.11 8.14
C SER A 280 6.95 16.24 9.43
N HIS A 281 6.06 17.23 9.45
CA HIS A 281 5.17 17.50 10.59
C HIS A 281 3.76 16.96 10.37
N TRP A 282 3.37 16.79 9.11
CA TRP A 282 2.03 16.40 8.71
C TRP A 282 2.05 15.27 7.69
N ILE A 283 1.01 14.46 7.75
CA ILE A 283 0.68 13.48 6.72
C ILE A 283 -0.76 13.72 6.29
N THR A 284 -0.99 13.92 5.00
CA THR A 284 -2.33 13.98 4.42
C THR A 284 -2.57 12.73 3.58
N TYR A 285 -3.61 11.96 3.92
CA TYR A 285 -3.98 10.74 3.22
C TYR A 285 -4.69 11.05 1.90
N SER A 286 -4.19 10.45 0.81
CA SER A 286 -4.85 10.39 -0.49
C SER A 286 -5.45 8.99 -0.72
N ASP A 287 -6.71 8.95 -1.21
CA ASP A 287 -7.36 7.70 -1.61
C ASP A 287 -7.15 7.34 -3.09
N SER A 288 -6.48 8.21 -3.83
CA SER A 288 -6.00 7.97 -5.19
C SER A 288 -4.53 7.56 -5.16
N GLY A 289 -4.15 6.61 -6.01
CA GLY A 289 -2.80 6.07 -6.09
C GLY A 289 -2.60 5.26 -7.36
N VAL A 290 -1.88 4.11 -7.27
CA VAL A 290 -1.42 3.31 -8.41
C VAL A 290 -2.51 2.98 -9.44
N ARG A 291 -3.74 2.67 -9.03
CA ARG A 291 -4.82 2.29 -9.95
C ARG A 291 -5.30 3.47 -10.78
N GLU A 292 -5.49 4.61 -10.15
CA GLU A 292 -5.90 5.84 -10.81
C GLU A 292 -4.80 6.34 -11.74
N GLY A 293 -3.54 6.27 -11.31
CA GLY A 293 -2.38 6.56 -12.16
C GLY A 293 -2.26 5.62 -13.35
N TYR A 294 -2.45 4.32 -13.14
CA TYR A 294 -2.48 3.34 -14.22
C TYR A 294 -3.57 3.66 -15.27
N ILE A 295 -4.74 4.13 -14.83
CA ILE A 295 -5.81 4.53 -15.76
C ILE A 295 -5.38 5.75 -16.56
N TYR A 296 -4.84 6.79 -15.93
CA TYR A 296 -4.39 7.99 -16.64
C TYR A 296 -3.31 7.66 -17.67
N ASP A 297 -2.28 6.93 -17.27
CA ASP A 297 -1.13 6.64 -18.11
C ASP A 297 -1.43 5.57 -19.17
N GLN A 298 -1.84 4.37 -18.75
CA GLN A 298 -1.93 3.18 -19.62
C GLN A 298 -3.25 3.06 -20.38
N ILE A 299 -4.33 3.60 -19.83
CA ILE A 299 -5.67 3.45 -20.46
C ILE A 299 -6.06 4.71 -21.23
N MET A 300 -5.73 5.88 -20.70
CA MET A 300 -6.12 7.17 -21.31
C MET A 300 -4.97 7.82 -22.08
N GLY A 301 -3.71 7.38 -21.90
CA GLY A 301 -2.54 7.87 -22.62
C GLY A 301 -2.20 9.32 -22.28
N LYS A 302 -2.22 9.67 -20.99
CA LYS A 302 -1.99 11.04 -20.50
C LYS A 302 -0.75 11.14 -19.66
#